data_234393571a46dc8d6a1c7a2e21dec7a9
#
_entry.id   234393571a46dc8d6a1c7a2e21dec7a9
#
_cell.length_a   1.000
_cell.length_b   1.000
_cell.length_c   1.000
_cell.angle_alpha   90.00
_cell.angle_beta   90.00
_cell.angle_gamma   90.00
#
_symmetry.space_group_name_H-M   'P 1'
#
loop_
_entity.id
_entity.type
_entity.pdbx_description
1 polymer ?
#
loop_
_entity_poly.entity_id
_entity_poly.type
_entity_poly.pdbx_seq_one_letter_code
_entity_poly.pdbx_strand_id
1 'polypeptide(L)'
;GYFISTNKTRNSKGKYKHANFSDQVGEDSKNVESNINELKTLYGLNDITFMNQTHSNTVLKVSREYTHLDCDAMFTEDKTISCAVLTADCIPILVTESSGRMIGCIHAGWRGLQSKIIENFFSKFKSISKSDFRVLLGPCISAQNYEVSNEIFCQFSNYSERFRKNKSGNYYMDLRYIASDI
;
A
#
# COMPACT_ATOMS: atom_id res chain seq x y z
N GLY A 1 3.86 5.80 -15.23
CA GLY A 1 3.61 6.86 -14.26
C GLY A 1 2.94 6.30 -13.00
N TYR A 2 2.84 7.08 -11.97
CA TYR A 2 2.06 6.80 -10.76
C TYR A 2 1.26 8.03 -10.39
N PHE A 3 0.18 7.83 -9.64
CA PHE A 3 -0.57 8.90 -9.00
C PHE A 3 -1.14 8.42 -7.67
N ILE A 4 -1.44 9.37 -6.80
CA ILE A 4 -2.13 9.14 -5.54
C ILE A 4 -3.46 9.87 -5.65
N SER A 5 -4.56 9.09 -5.61
CA SER A 5 -5.89 9.65 -5.61
C SER A 5 -6.16 10.30 -4.26
N THR A 6 -6.57 11.56 -4.28
CA THR A 6 -7.16 12.25 -3.15
C THR A 6 -8.67 12.36 -3.35
N ASN A 7 -9.38 12.25 -2.28
CA ASN A 7 -10.80 12.21 -2.03
C ASN A 7 -11.64 13.34 -2.70
N LYS A 8 -11.73 13.39 -4.03
CA LYS A 8 -12.50 14.41 -4.75
C LYS A 8 -13.53 13.86 -5.74
N THR A 9 -13.89 12.58 -5.66
CA THR A 9 -14.98 12.07 -6.49
C THR A 9 -16.35 12.50 -5.92
N ARG A 10 -17.38 12.61 -6.76
CA ARG A 10 -18.69 13.08 -6.37
C ARG A 10 -19.73 11.97 -6.19
N ASN A 11 -19.32 10.72 -6.38
CA ASN A 11 -20.24 9.58 -6.42
C ASN A 11 -20.60 9.05 -5.02
N SER A 12 -19.69 9.16 -4.06
CA SER A 12 -19.90 8.72 -2.69
C SER A 12 -20.68 9.74 -1.85
N LYS A 13 -21.48 9.23 -0.88
CA LYS A 13 -22.34 10.05 0.00
C LYS A 13 -22.08 9.74 1.48
N GLY A 14 -22.62 10.59 2.36
CA GLY A 14 -22.55 10.38 3.81
C GLY A 14 -21.12 10.33 4.33
N LYS A 15 -20.77 9.30 5.10
CA LYS A 15 -19.41 9.12 5.64
C LYS A 15 -18.34 8.89 4.58
N TYR A 16 -18.75 8.49 3.37
CA TYR A 16 -17.86 8.25 2.22
C TYR A 16 -17.77 9.42 1.24
N LYS A 17 -18.36 10.58 1.56
CA LYS A 17 -18.50 11.77 0.67
C LYS A 17 -17.23 12.30 0.02
N HIS A 18 -16.08 11.81 0.45
CA HIS A 18 -14.76 12.22 -0.05
C HIS A 18 -14.12 11.21 -1.01
N ALA A 19 -14.91 10.32 -1.57
CA ALA A 19 -14.54 9.17 -2.37
C ALA A 19 -14.07 7.96 -1.57
N ASN A 20 -14.56 6.82 -1.98
CA ASN A 20 -14.10 5.53 -1.51
C ASN A 20 -13.89 4.61 -2.72
N PHE A 21 -12.81 3.86 -2.70
CA PHE A 21 -12.43 2.90 -3.74
C PHE A 21 -12.44 1.45 -3.22
N SER A 22 -12.91 1.24 -1.96
CA SER A 22 -12.98 -0.07 -1.34
C SER A 22 -14.43 -0.53 -1.20
N ASP A 23 -14.72 -1.72 -1.65
CA ASP A 23 -15.98 -2.44 -1.44
C ASP A 23 -16.07 -3.10 -0.04
N GLN A 24 -14.95 -3.17 0.68
CA GLN A 24 -14.85 -3.86 1.97
C GLN A 24 -15.29 -3.01 3.18
N VAL A 25 -15.55 -1.72 2.99
CA VAL A 25 -15.88 -0.79 4.08
C VAL A 25 -17.38 -0.51 4.23
N GLY A 26 -18.21 -1.17 3.40
CA GLY A 26 -19.68 -1.13 3.49
C GLY A 26 -20.32 0.05 2.78
N GLU A 27 -19.70 0.65 1.78
CA GLU A 27 -20.33 1.55 0.83
C GLU A 27 -21.06 0.74 -0.27
N ASP A 28 -22.05 1.36 -0.91
CA ASP A 28 -22.73 0.80 -2.08
C ASP A 28 -21.70 0.53 -3.20
N SER A 29 -21.64 -0.70 -3.66
CA SER A 29 -20.70 -1.15 -4.70
C SER A 29 -20.81 -0.34 -6.00
N LYS A 30 -22.01 0.15 -6.35
CA LYS A 30 -22.21 1.01 -7.53
C LYS A 30 -21.47 2.34 -7.40
N ASN A 31 -21.43 2.92 -6.20
CA ASN A 31 -20.67 4.15 -5.96
C ASN A 31 -19.16 3.89 -6.08
N VAL A 32 -18.69 2.78 -5.51
CA VAL A 32 -17.29 2.37 -5.60
C VAL A 32 -16.88 2.14 -7.06
N GLU A 33 -17.69 1.41 -7.82
CA GLU A 33 -17.47 1.18 -9.24
C GLU A 33 -17.45 2.49 -10.05
N SER A 34 -18.39 3.40 -9.77
CA SER A 34 -18.43 4.72 -10.40
C SER A 34 -17.20 5.54 -10.11
N ASN A 35 -16.68 5.51 -8.87
CA ASN A 35 -15.44 6.17 -8.49
C ASN A 35 -14.22 5.58 -9.25
N ILE A 36 -14.15 4.27 -9.38
CA ILE A 36 -13.09 3.57 -10.13
C ILE A 36 -13.15 3.92 -11.61
N ASN A 37 -14.33 3.96 -12.21
CA ASN A 37 -14.53 4.31 -13.61
C ASN A 37 -14.18 5.78 -13.90
N GLU A 38 -14.52 6.69 -12.98
CA GLU A 38 -14.10 8.10 -13.07
C GLU A 38 -12.57 8.21 -13.03
N LEU A 39 -11.91 7.44 -12.15
CA LEU A 39 -10.46 7.40 -12.05
C LEU A 39 -9.81 6.86 -13.33
N LYS A 40 -10.35 5.75 -13.88
CA LYS A 40 -9.89 5.20 -15.16
C LYS A 40 -9.97 6.23 -16.28
N THR A 41 -11.08 6.93 -16.39
CA THR A 41 -11.30 7.96 -17.42
C THR A 41 -10.34 9.13 -17.24
N LEU A 42 -10.19 9.63 -16.01
CA LEU A 42 -9.36 10.80 -15.71
C LEU A 42 -7.87 10.59 -16.04
N TYR A 43 -7.38 9.38 -15.81
CA TYR A 43 -5.96 9.05 -15.99
C TYR A 43 -5.66 8.17 -17.20
N GLY A 44 -6.66 7.88 -18.03
CA GLY A 44 -6.51 7.04 -19.24
C GLY A 44 -6.07 5.61 -18.91
N LEU A 45 -6.58 5.03 -17.82
CA LEU A 45 -6.20 3.69 -17.37
C LEU A 45 -7.10 2.64 -18.04
N ASN A 46 -6.50 1.55 -18.53
CA ASN A 46 -7.26 0.42 -19.06
C ASN A 46 -7.85 -0.41 -17.93
N ASP A 47 -7.00 -1.14 -17.21
CA ASP A 47 -7.38 -2.00 -16.11
C ASP A 47 -6.69 -1.60 -14.83
N ILE A 48 -7.46 -1.54 -13.73
CA ILE A 48 -6.91 -1.34 -12.39
C ILE A 48 -7.14 -2.62 -11.61
N THR A 49 -6.07 -3.20 -11.11
CA THR A 49 -6.09 -4.38 -10.26
C THR A 49 -5.92 -3.96 -8.81
N PHE A 50 -6.84 -4.36 -7.96
CA PHE A 50 -6.80 -4.16 -6.51
C PHE A 50 -6.46 -5.46 -5.80
N MET A 51 -5.80 -5.35 -4.65
CA MET A 51 -5.55 -6.47 -3.74
C MET A 51 -6.71 -6.63 -2.75
N ASN A 52 -7.01 -7.86 -2.36
CA ASN A 52 -7.72 -8.13 -1.11
C ASN A 52 -6.68 -8.11 0.02
N GLN A 53 -6.50 -6.93 0.64
CA GLN A 53 -5.44 -6.68 1.61
C GLN A 53 -5.80 -7.27 2.98
N THR A 54 -4.98 -8.17 3.47
CA THR A 54 -5.20 -8.91 4.72
C THR A 54 -4.14 -8.64 5.79
N HIS A 55 -3.26 -7.66 5.57
CA HIS A 55 -2.09 -7.34 6.38
C HIS A 55 -1.10 -8.52 6.47
N SER A 56 -1.00 -9.28 5.39
CA SER A 56 -0.09 -10.41 5.22
C SER A 56 1.29 -9.97 4.72
N ASN A 57 2.14 -10.94 4.42
CA ASN A 57 3.39 -10.74 3.69
C ASN A 57 3.38 -11.41 2.31
N THR A 58 2.19 -11.71 1.79
CA THR A 58 2.00 -12.37 0.50
C THR A 58 2.27 -11.41 -0.64
N VAL A 59 3.07 -11.85 -1.61
CA VAL A 59 3.43 -11.10 -2.82
C VAL A 59 3.05 -11.90 -4.05
N LEU A 60 2.23 -11.35 -4.93
CA LEU A 60 1.75 -12.01 -6.14
C LEU A 60 2.23 -11.28 -7.42
N LYS A 61 2.60 -12.05 -8.43
CA LYS A 61 2.70 -11.56 -9.81
C LYS A 61 1.32 -11.60 -10.42
N VAL A 62 0.83 -10.46 -10.90
CA VAL A 62 -0.53 -10.37 -11.46
C VAL A 62 -0.50 -10.34 -12.98
N SER A 63 -1.51 -11.01 -13.56
CA SER A 63 -1.84 -11.02 -14.97
C SER A 63 -3.35 -10.83 -15.12
N ARG A 64 -3.84 -10.70 -16.35
CA ARG A 64 -5.28 -10.48 -16.64
C ARG A 64 -6.21 -11.61 -16.17
N GLU A 65 -5.67 -12.78 -15.87
CA GLU A 65 -6.45 -13.96 -15.49
C GLU A 65 -6.82 -14.00 -14.00
N TYR A 66 -6.22 -13.11 -13.17
CA TYR A 66 -6.46 -13.13 -11.72
C TYR A 66 -7.65 -12.25 -11.32
N THR A 67 -8.63 -12.84 -10.66
CA THR A 67 -9.86 -12.16 -10.20
C THR A 67 -9.91 -11.93 -8.69
N HIS A 68 -9.15 -12.71 -7.89
CA HIS A 68 -9.07 -12.58 -6.44
C HIS A 68 -7.61 -12.69 -5.98
N LEU A 69 -7.13 -11.63 -5.34
CA LEU A 69 -5.74 -11.48 -4.96
C LEU A 69 -5.63 -11.27 -3.45
N ASP A 70 -5.66 -12.36 -2.67
CA ASP A 70 -5.37 -12.31 -1.23
C ASP A 70 -3.86 -12.07 -1.04
N CYS A 71 -3.47 -10.79 -1.02
CA CYS A 71 -2.09 -10.36 -0.86
C CYS A 71 -2.00 -8.93 -0.36
N ASP A 72 -0.82 -8.55 0.10
CA ASP A 72 -0.51 -7.18 0.49
C ASP A 72 0.62 -6.57 -0.35
N ALA A 73 1.09 -7.31 -1.36
CA ALA A 73 1.96 -6.76 -2.39
C ALA A 73 1.69 -7.46 -3.72
N MET A 74 1.75 -6.70 -4.80
CA MET A 74 1.66 -7.25 -6.14
C MET A 74 2.57 -6.53 -7.12
N PHE A 75 2.91 -7.22 -8.20
CA PHE A 75 3.65 -6.63 -9.31
C PHE A 75 3.20 -7.21 -10.64
N THR A 76 3.46 -6.49 -11.72
CA THR A 76 3.16 -6.93 -13.07
C THR A 76 4.23 -6.46 -14.07
N GLU A 77 4.40 -7.21 -15.13
CA GLU A 77 5.16 -6.87 -16.33
C GLU A 77 4.24 -6.56 -17.51
N ASP A 78 2.92 -6.72 -17.33
CA ASP A 78 1.93 -6.36 -18.34
C ASP A 78 1.66 -4.85 -18.33
N LYS A 79 2.01 -4.18 -19.40
CA LYS A 79 1.86 -2.72 -19.57
C LYS A 79 0.41 -2.23 -19.60
N THR A 80 -0.55 -3.13 -19.67
CA THR A 80 -1.98 -2.82 -19.72
C THR A 80 -2.64 -2.86 -18.35
N ILE A 81 -1.94 -3.37 -17.32
CA ILE A 81 -2.43 -3.49 -15.95
C ILE A 81 -1.85 -2.35 -15.09
N SER A 82 -2.72 -1.70 -14.33
CA SER A 82 -2.35 -0.76 -13.29
C SER A 82 -2.51 -1.40 -11.93
N CYS A 83 -1.43 -1.51 -11.15
CA CYS A 83 -1.48 -2.00 -9.78
C CYS A 83 -1.98 -0.90 -8.84
N ALA A 84 -2.97 -1.20 -8.00
CA ALA A 84 -3.50 -0.27 -7.03
C ALA A 84 -3.43 -0.83 -5.61
N VAL A 85 -3.07 0.04 -4.66
CA VAL A 85 -3.07 -0.23 -3.22
C VAL A 85 -3.95 0.78 -2.51
N LEU A 86 -4.79 0.30 -1.60
CA LEU A 86 -5.70 1.12 -0.80
C LEU A 86 -5.13 1.29 0.61
N THR A 87 -5.05 2.52 1.09
CA THR A 87 -4.57 2.80 2.45
C THR A 87 -5.39 3.90 3.10
N ALA A 88 -5.56 3.81 4.42
CA ALA A 88 -6.00 4.93 5.26
C ALA A 88 -4.83 5.43 6.11
N ASP A 89 -4.18 4.54 6.87
CA ASP A 89 -3.08 4.84 7.79
C ASP A 89 -1.78 4.12 7.42
N CYS A 90 -1.88 2.91 6.83
CA CYS A 90 -0.72 2.13 6.39
C CYS A 90 0.03 2.80 5.23
N ILE A 91 1.28 2.42 5.01
CA ILE A 91 2.11 3.00 3.94
C ILE A 91 1.76 2.34 2.61
N PRO A 92 1.35 3.09 1.58
CA PRO A 92 1.38 2.62 0.22
C PRO A 92 2.81 2.78 -0.33
N ILE A 93 3.42 1.70 -0.78
CA ILE A 93 4.73 1.73 -1.42
C ILE A 93 4.55 1.41 -2.90
N LEU A 94 4.98 2.31 -3.77
CA LEU A 94 4.94 2.11 -5.21
C LEU A 94 6.35 1.82 -5.71
N VAL A 95 6.47 0.80 -6.53
CA VAL A 95 7.76 0.32 -7.03
C VAL A 95 7.72 0.24 -8.55
N THR A 96 8.79 0.71 -9.20
CA THR A 96 9.03 0.46 -10.62
C THR A 96 10.49 0.13 -10.86
N GLU A 97 10.75 -0.75 -11.82
CA GLU A 97 12.09 -0.97 -12.33
C GLU A 97 12.43 0.14 -13.34
N SER A 98 13.68 0.62 -13.35
CA SER A 98 14.12 1.82 -14.09
C SER A 98 13.92 1.74 -15.60
N SER A 99 13.95 0.54 -16.19
CA SER A 99 13.65 0.35 -17.61
C SER A 99 12.14 0.29 -17.91
N GLY A 100 11.29 0.33 -16.88
CA GLY A 100 9.84 0.28 -17.02
C GLY A 100 9.26 -1.09 -17.39
N ARG A 101 10.03 -2.17 -17.20
CA ARG A 101 9.56 -3.54 -17.47
C ARG A 101 8.63 -4.07 -16.39
N MET A 102 8.72 -3.53 -15.18
CA MET A 102 7.92 -3.97 -14.04
C MET A 102 7.41 -2.78 -13.24
N ILE A 103 6.18 -2.86 -12.80
CA ILE A 103 5.59 -2.00 -11.78
C ILE A 103 5.00 -2.87 -10.66
N GLY A 104 4.91 -2.32 -9.46
CA GLY A 104 4.27 -3.00 -8.35
C GLY A 104 3.84 -2.04 -7.25
N CYS A 105 3.07 -2.56 -6.32
CA CYS A 105 2.68 -1.83 -5.12
C CYS A 105 2.65 -2.76 -3.90
N ILE A 106 2.87 -2.16 -2.72
CA ILE A 106 2.92 -2.85 -1.44
C ILE A 106 2.05 -2.08 -0.45
N HIS A 107 1.20 -2.79 0.27
CA HIS A 107 0.50 -2.32 1.45
C HIS A 107 1.34 -2.65 2.69
N ALA A 108 1.98 -1.65 3.27
CA ALA A 108 2.89 -1.83 4.39
C ALA A 108 2.31 -1.24 5.69
N GLY A 109 1.48 -2.02 6.37
CA GLY A 109 1.12 -1.80 7.76
C GLY A 109 2.16 -2.40 8.70
N TRP A 110 2.06 -2.17 10.02
CA TRP A 110 3.03 -2.71 10.98
C TRP A 110 3.14 -4.24 10.94
N ARG A 111 2.01 -4.96 10.72
CA ARG A 111 2.02 -6.43 10.57
C ARG A 111 2.78 -6.87 9.33
N GLY A 112 2.58 -6.19 8.21
CA GLY A 112 3.31 -6.44 6.97
C GLY A 112 4.80 -6.20 7.12
N LEU A 113 5.20 -5.08 7.75
CA LEU A 113 6.61 -4.78 8.03
C LEU A 113 7.24 -5.82 8.96
N GLN A 114 6.56 -6.16 10.04
CA GLN A 114 7.03 -7.18 11.00
C GLN A 114 7.20 -8.56 10.32
N SER A 115 6.31 -8.92 9.41
CA SER A 115 6.37 -10.17 8.65
C SER A 115 7.17 -10.07 7.34
N LYS A 116 7.92 -8.97 7.15
CA LYS A 116 8.89 -8.76 6.05
C LYS A 116 8.26 -8.63 4.66
N ILE A 117 7.16 -7.91 4.51
CA ILE A 117 6.49 -7.71 3.22
C ILE A 117 7.41 -7.04 2.18
N ILE A 118 8.24 -6.06 2.59
CA ILE A 118 9.16 -5.35 1.71
C ILE A 118 10.26 -6.29 1.22
N GLU A 119 10.91 -7.00 2.13
CA GLU A 119 11.97 -7.97 1.78
C GLU A 119 11.41 -9.10 0.91
N ASN A 120 10.18 -9.57 1.20
CA ASN A 120 9.51 -10.58 0.39
C ASN A 120 9.24 -10.08 -1.02
N PHE A 121 8.81 -8.82 -1.18
CA PHE A 121 8.61 -8.22 -2.49
C PHE A 121 9.92 -8.21 -3.29
N PHE A 122 10.98 -7.62 -2.75
CA PHE A 122 12.26 -7.53 -3.47
C PHE A 122 12.95 -8.89 -3.66
N SER A 123 12.64 -9.88 -2.83
CA SER A 123 13.14 -11.26 -3.02
C SER A 123 12.71 -11.92 -4.33
N LYS A 124 11.64 -11.42 -4.97
CA LYS A 124 11.17 -11.89 -6.28
C LYS A 124 12.08 -11.45 -7.43
N PHE A 125 12.97 -10.49 -7.19
CA PHE A 125 13.77 -9.81 -8.21
C PHE A 125 15.29 -9.94 -7.98
N LYS A 126 15.75 -11.12 -7.53
CA LYS A 126 17.16 -11.36 -7.17
C LYS A 126 18.16 -11.07 -8.29
N SER A 127 17.75 -11.13 -9.55
CA SER A 127 18.58 -10.83 -10.72
C SER A 127 18.63 -9.35 -11.11
N ILE A 128 17.85 -8.50 -10.45
CA ILE A 128 17.78 -7.05 -10.71
C ILE A 128 18.60 -6.32 -9.65
N SER A 129 19.47 -5.41 -10.04
CA SER A 129 20.21 -4.57 -9.10
C SER A 129 19.25 -3.69 -8.28
N LYS A 130 19.53 -3.53 -6.99
CA LYS A 130 18.75 -2.63 -6.12
C LYS A 130 18.72 -1.19 -6.65
N SER A 131 19.81 -0.72 -7.27
CA SER A 131 19.90 0.61 -7.89
C SER A 131 18.95 0.82 -9.06
N ASP A 132 18.43 -0.25 -9.64
CA ASP A 132 17.53 -0.19 -10.78
C ASP A 132 16.05 -0.03 -10.38
N PHE A 133 15.77 -0.04 -9.09
CA PHE A 133 14.42 0.25 -8.61
C PHE A 133 14.24 1.73 -8.29
N ARG A 134 13.05 2.22 -8.55
CA ARG A 134 12.51 3.49 -8.05
C ARG A 134 11.38 3.16 -7.09
N VAL A 135 11.49 3.64 -5.85
CA VAL A 135 10.54 3.37 -4.77
C VAL A 135 9.96 4.69 -4.29
N LEU A 136 8.65 4.75 -4.18
CA LEU A 136 7.93 5.88 -3.60
C LEU A 136 7.15 5.41 -2.38
N LEU A 137 7.43 5.99 -1.23
CA LEU A 137 6.61 5.87 -0.03
C LEU A 137 5.53 6.94 -0.08
N GLY A 138 4.28 6.53 -0.19
CA GLY A 138 3.14 7.45 -0.22
C GLY A 138 2.73 7.95 1.17
N PRO A 139 1.67 8.76 1.27
CA PRO A 139 1.17 9.29 2.53
C PRO A 139 0.66 8.18 3.44
N CYS A 140 0.98 8.29 4.72
CA CYS A 140 0.56 7.37 5.77
C CYS A 140 0.34 8.12 7.08
N ILE A 141 -0.08 7.43 8.13
CA ILE A 141 -0.19 7.99 9.47
C ILE A 141 1.16 8.55 9.93
N SER A 142 1.14 9.74 10.52
CA SER A 142 2.36 10.35 11.08
C SER A 142 2.71 9.73 12.42
N ALA A 143 3.99 9.71 12.76
CA ALA A 143 4.49 9.15 14.02
C ALA A 143 3.77 9.70 15.25
N GLN A 144 3.48 11.00 15.28
CA GLN A 144 2.80 11.65 16.42
C GLN A 144 1.34 11.22 16.63
N ASN A 145 0.73 10.59 15.63
CA ASN A 145 -0.65 10.10 15.67
C ASN A 145 -0.73 8.57 15.76
N TYR A 146 0.42 7.87 15.68
CA TYR A 146 0.45 6.43 15.64
C TYR A 146 0.92 5.84 16.97
N GLU A 147 0.02 5.80 17.95
CA GLU A 147 0.26 5.18 19.25
C GLU A 147 0.13 3.66 19.14
N VAL A 148 1.12 2.95 19.64
CA VAL A 148 1.20 1.48 19.67
C VAL A 148 1.54 1.00 21.07
N SER A 149 1.17 -0.24 21.40
CA SER A 149 1.46 -0.87 22.67
C SER A 149 2.95 -1.22 22.83
N ASN A 150 3.35 -1.48 24.08
CA ASN A 150 4.69 -2.01 24.36
C ASN A 150 4.95 -3.36 23.68
N GLU A 151 3.91 -4.17 23.46
CA GLU A 151 4.02 -5.44 22.76
C GLU A 151 4.48 -5.22 21.30
N ILE A 152 3.90 -4.25 20.58
CA ILE A 152 4.31 -3.91 19.22
C ILE A 152 5.74 -3.35 19.22
N PHE A 153 6.07 -2.47 20.18
CA PHE A 153 7.44 -1.96 20.31
C PHE A 153 8.48 -3.09 20.45
N CYS A 154 8.21 -4.10 21.26
CA CYS A 154 9.11 -5.23 21.44
C CYS A 154 9.34 -6.04 20.15
N GLN A 155 8.36 -6.09 19.25
CA GLN A 155 8.49 -6.77 17.96
C GLN A 155 9.39 -6.03 16.94
N PHE A 156 9.69 -4.76 17.20
CA PHE A 156 10.54 -3.89 16.39
C PHE A 156 11.82 -3.45 17.11
N SER A 157 12.40 -4.33 17.95
CA SER A 157 13.57 -4.00 18.77
C SER A 157 14.77 -3.47 17.96
N ASN A 158 14.94 -3.92 16.72
CA ASN A 158 15.99 -3.46 15.80
C ASN A 158 15.78 -2.02 15.28
N TYR A 159 14.61 -1.44 15.52
CA TYR A 159 14.21 -0.09 15.10
C TYR A 159 13.78 0.75 16.29
N SER A 160 14.30 0.48 17.48
CA SER A 160 13.88 1.13 18.74
C SER A 160 13.99 2.66 18.70
N GLU A 161 14.93 3.21 17.93
CA GLU A 161 15.11 4.65 17.71
C GLU A 161 13.97 5.29 16.89
N ARG A 162 13.14 4.48 16.22
CA ARG A 162 11.94 4.92 15.47
C ARG A 162 10.69 4.99 16.35
N PHE A 163 10.87 4.81 17.65
CA PHE A 163 9.80 4.87 18.66
C PHE A 163 10.08 5.93 19.70
N ARG A 164 9.03 6.61 20.13
CA ARG A 164 9.08 7.56 21.23
C ARG A 164 8.08 7.16 22.30
N LYS A 165 8.56 6.85 23.51
CA LYS A 165 7.69 6.50 24.65
C LYS A 165 6.82 7.69 25.05
N ASN A 166 5.53 7.47 25.26
CA ASN A 166 4.60 8.47 25.75
C ASN A 166 4.40 8.39 27.29
N LYS A 167 3.59 9.29 27.83
CA LYS A 167 3.34 9.37 29.29
C LYS A 167 2.48 8.21 29.82
N SER A 168 1.71 7.54 28.96
CA SER A 168 0.88 6.39 29.33
C SER A 168 1.64 5.05 29.38
N GLY A 169 2.90 5.06 28.96
CA GLY A 169 3.72 3.84 28.88
C GLY A 169 3.70 3.17 27.51
N ASN A 170 2.88 3.65 26.59
CA ASN A 170 2.85 3.24 25.19
C ASN A 170 3.92 3.98 24.38
N TYR A 171 3.95 3.75 23.06
CA TYR A 171 4.93 4.33 22.16
C TYR A 171 4.26 4.97 20.95
N TYR A 172 4.84 6.06 20.44
CA TYR A 172 4.59 6.58 19.12
C TYR A 172 5.57 5.96 18.13
N MET A 173 5.06 5.31 17.09
CA MET A 173 5.84 4.58 16.08
C MET A 173 5.97 5.38 14.80
N ASP A 174 7.20 5.54 14.29
CA ASP A 174 7.43 6.12 12.97
C ASP A 174 7.49 5.02 11.90
N LEU A 175 6.29 4.65 11.43
CA LEU A 175 6.11 3.57 10.46
C LEU A 175 6.88 3.83 9.16
N ARG A 176 6.89 5.08 8.70
CA ARG A 176 7.54 5.48 7.44
C ARG A 176 9.05 5.33 7.50
N TYR A 177 9.67 5.77 8.60
CA TYR A 177 11.12 5.63 8.76
C TYR A 177 11.53 4.17 8.90
N ILE A 178 10.75 3.33 9.58
CA ILE A 178 11.00 1.88 9.63
C ILE A 178 10.99 1.30 8.21
N ALA A 179 9.97 1.62 7.41
CA ALA A 179 9.89 1.15 6.03
C ALA A 179 11.03 1.65 5.14
N SER A 180 11.59 2.83 5.42
CA SER A 180 12.73 3.38 4.65
C SER A 180 14.08 2.82 5.09
N ASP A 181 14.19 2.25 6.30
CA ASP A 181 15.40 1.63 6.80
C ASP A 181 15.57 0.17 6.30
N ILE A 182 14.49 -0.46 5.81
CA ILE A 182 14.48 -1.81 5.23
C ILE A 182 14.98 -1.78 3.78
#